data_b1e77b91c2bded40edf1f7b42f458518
#
_entry.id   b1e77b91c2bded40edf1f7b42f458518
#
_cell.length_a   1.000
_cell.length_b   1.000
_cell.length_c   1.000
_cell.angle_alpha   90.00
_cell.angle_beta   90.00
_cell.angle_gamma   90.00
#
_symmetry.space_group_name_H-M   'P 1'
#
loop_
_entity.id
_entity.type
_entity.pdbx_description
1 polymer ?
#
loop_
_entity_poly.entity_id
_entity_poly.type
_entity_poly.pdbx_seq_one_letter_code
_entity_poly.pdbx_strand_id
1 'polypeptide(L)'
;AAIPAARNQESVFDLVARSATAARQISRVSPRLKEEIETLLERTSLSGVRDKKVGELSSGYRQCAVIAAALVKNPAVLLLDEPTSSLDYSHQLQVMNLLSSLKRERGTTVVAVIHDLNLAARFADHIVILKDGSIVAQGTPHEVITPNNLADAFRILARVIDDPVGKTPLVIPIRQLA
;
A
#
# COMPACT_ATOMS: atom_id res chain seq x y z
N ALA A 1 1.75 -9.35 -4.08
CA ALA A 1 2.66 -10.23 -4.85
C ALA A 1 3.35 -11.22 -3.90
N ALA A 2 3.27 -12.52 -4.17
CA ALA A 2 3.93 -13.54 -3.36
C ALA A 2 5.46 -13.49 -3.55
N ILE A 3 6.22 -13.57 -2.46
CA ILE A 3 7.69 -13.71 -2.51
C ILE A 3 8.00 -15.16 -2.94
N PRO A 4 8.80 -15.39 -3.99
CA PRO A 4 9.22 -16.74 -4.37
C PRO A 4 9.93 -17.47 -3.22
N ALA A 5 9.73 -18.78 -3.08
CA ALA A 5 10.27 -19.59 -1.98
C ALA A 5 11.80 -19.43 -1.78
N ALA A 6 12.57 -19.29 -2.87
CA ALA A 6 14.03 -19.05 -2.80
C ALA A 6 14.40 -17.73 -2.07
N ARG A 7 13.49 -16.75 -2.00
CA ARG A 7 13.72 -15.47 -1.33
C ARG A 7 13.41 -15.48 0.16
N ASN A 8 12.79 -16.54 0.67
CA ASN A 8 12.46 -16.66 2.10
C ASN A 8 13.70 -16.83 2.98
N GLN A 9 14.85 -17.18 2.41
CA GLN A 9 16.13 -17.37 3.14
C GLN A 9 16.98 -16.09 3.21
N GLU A 10 16.65 -15.06 2.43
CA GLU A 10 17.36 -13.77 2.46
C GLU A 10 16.92 -12.96 3.68
N SER A 11 17.83 -12.13 4.22
CA SER A 11 17.44 -11.11 5.20
C SER A 11 16.59 -10.01 4.56
N VAL A 12 15.87 -9.26 5.39
CA VAL A 12 15.11 -8.08 4.91
C VAL A 12 16.05 -7.10 4.21
N PHE A 13 17.22 -6.84 4.81
CA PHE A 13 18.21 -5.96 4.21
C PHE A 13 18.68 -6.48 2.84
N ASP A 14 19.00 -7.77 2.73
CA ASP A 14 19.48 -8.36 1.47
C ASP A 14 18.41 -8.32 0.37
N LEU A 15 17.14 -8.56 0.71
CA LEU A 15 16.03 -8.43 -0.23
C LEU A 15 15.96 -7.03 -0.83
N VAL A 16 16.03 -5.98 0.01
CA VAL A 16 15.97 -4.58 -0.43
C VAL A 16 17.24 -4.21 -1.19
N ALA A 17 18.42 -4.59 -0.69
CA ALA A 17 19.72 -4.33 -1.32
C ALA A 17 19.81 -4.95 -2.71
N ARG A 18 19.39 -6.21 -2.86
CA ARG A 18 19.34 -6.89 -4.17
C ARG A 18 18.36 -6.20 -5.13
N SER A 19 17.20 -5.75 -4.62
CA SER A 19 16.25 -5.01 -5.45
C SER A 19 16.83 -3.69 -5.94
N ALA A 20 17.59 -2.98 -5.09
CA ALA A 20 18.26 -1.74 -5.44
C ALA A 20 19.39 -1.96 -6.46
N THR A 21 20.24 -2.96 -6.20
CA THR A 21 21.39 -3.26 -7.09
C THR A 21 20.93 -3.72 -8.46
N ALA A 22 19.90 -4.56 -8.53
CA ALA A 22 19.32 -5.01 -9.80
C ALA A 22 18.73 -3.84 -10.62
N ALA A 23 17.99 -2.93 -9.96
CA ALA A 23 17.39 -1.78 -10.64
C ALA A 23 18.43 -0.77 -11.16
N ARG A 24 19.56 -0.63 -10.45
CA ARG A 24 20.65 0.29 -10.81
C ARG A 24 21.75 -0.38 -11.66
N GLN A 25 21.63 -1.66 -11.93
CA GLN A 25 22.62 -2.47 -12.68
C GLN A 25 24.05 -2.39 -12.06
N ILE A 26 24.11 -2.43 -10.73
CA ILE A 26 25.38 -2.41 -9.98
C ILE A 26 25.60 -3.74 -9.25
N SER A 27 26.86 -4.15 -9.10
CA SER A 27 27.22 -5.43 -8.49
C SER A 27 27.44 -5.37 -6.97
N ARG A 28 27.57 -4.16 -6.38
CA ARG A 28 27.88 -3.98 -4.95
C ARG A 28 27.08 -2.85 -4.34
N VAL A 29 26.76 -3.00 -3.05
CA VAL A 29 26.13 -1.95 -2.26
C VAL A 29 27.21 -0.95 -1.80
N SER A 30 27.12 0.29 -2.29
CA SER A 30 27.99 1.38 -1.83
C SER A 30 27.57 1.86 -0.43
N PRO A 31 28.46 2.58 0.32
CA PRO A 31 28.08 3.16 1.62
C PRO A 31 26.83 4.05 1.51
N ARG A 32 26.72 4.87 0.48
CA ARG A 32 25.57 5.73 0.22
C ARG A 32 24.28 4.91 -0.01
N LEU A 33 24.35 3.85 -0.81
CA LEU A 33 23.19 2.99 -1.03
C LEU A 33 22.77 2.26 0.24
N LYS A 34 23.72 1.87 1.09
CA LYS A 34 23.43 1.28 2.40
C LYS A 34 22.63 2.26 3.27
N GLU A 35 23.04 3.51 3.35
CA GLU A 35 22.34 4.57 4.09
C GLU A 35 20.92 4.81 3.54
N GLU A 36 20.76 4.85 2.21
CA GLU A 36 19.44 4.95 1.57
C GLU A 36 18.52 3.78 1.95
N ILE A 37 19.07 2.54 2.00
CA ILE A 37 18.33 1.35 2.41
C ILE A 37 17.94 1.43 3.89
N GLU A 38 18.86 1.80 4.78
CA GLU A 38 18.57 1.94 6.21
C GLU A 38 17.45 2.97 6.48
N THR A 39 17.53 4.13 5.84
CA THR A 39 16.47 5.15 5.91
C THR A 39 15.12 4.59 5.44
N LEU A 40 15.11 3.80 4.37
CA LEU A 40 13.88 3.19 3.88
C LEU A 40 13.34 2.13 4.84
N LEU A 41 14.21 1.30 5.43
CA LEU A 41 13.82 0.31 6.44
C LEU A 41 13.23 0.98 7.68
N GLU A 42 13.75 2.12 8.11
CA GLU A 42 13.19 2.91 9.19
C GLU A 42 11.78 3.42 8.83
N ARG A 43 11.61 4.03 7.67
CA ARG A 43 10.30 4.54 7.16
C ARG A 43 9.24 3.44 7.01
N THR A 44 9.67 2.19 6.81
CA THR A 44 8.79 1.02 6.68
C THR A 44 8.68 0.19 7.97
N SER A 45 9.23 0.69 9.10
CA SER A 45 9.31 -0.02 10.41
C SER A 45 9.98 -1.39 10.34
N LEU A 46 10.93 -1.55 9.45
CA LEU A 46 11.66 -2.79 9.26
C LEU A 46 13.03 -2.81 9.99
N SER A 47 13.47 -1.70 10.59
CA SER A 47 14.78 -1.61 11.24
C SER A 47 15.00 -2.69 12.30
N GLY A 48 13.99 -2.98 13.13
CA GLY A 48 14.06 -4.00 14.18
C GLY A 48 14.08 -5.46 13.67
N VAL A 49 13.81 -5.67 12.38
CA VAL A 49 13.80 -7.00 11.75
C VAL A 49 14.71 -7.10 10.52
N ARG A 50 15.57 -6.10 10.31
CA ARG A 50 16.42 -5.98 9.12
C ARG A 50 17.26 -7.22 8.80
N ASP A 51 17.75 -7.88 9.83
CA ASP A 51 18.65 -9.05 9.71
C ASP A 51 17.89 -10.38 9.80
N LYS A 52 16.57 -10.34 10.07
CA LYS A 52 15.73 -11.54 10.06
C LYS A 52 15.48 -12.01 8.63
N LYS A 53 15.36 -13.32 8.48
CA LYS A 53 14.97 -13.91 7.20
C LYS A 53 13.53 -13.54 6.87
N VAL A 54 13.27 -13.22 5.61
CA VAL A 54 11.93 -12.84 5.14
C VAL A 54 10.89 -13.94 5.43
N GLY A 55 11.29 -15.22 5.36
CA GLY A 55 10.43 -16.35 5.68
C GLY A 55 10.00 -16.45 7.15
N GLU A 56 10.76 -15.84 8.07
CA GLU A 56 10.50 -15.84 9.51
C GLU A 56 9.59 -14.68 9.96
N LEU A 57 9.29 -13.75 9.05
CA LEU A 57 8.47 -12.58 9.32
C LEU A 57 6.98 -12.93 9.41
N SER A 58 6.23 -12.17 10.22
CA SER A 58 4.76 -12.15 10.10
C SER A 58 4.33 -11.71 8.71
N SER A 59 3.09 -11.97 8.34
CA SER A 59 2.53 -11.54 7.04
C SER A 59 2.66 -10.02 6.84
N GLY A 60 2.43 -9.24 7.90
CA GLY A 60 2.54 -7.79 7.86
C GLY A 60 3.96 -7.29 7.59
N TYR A 61 4.93 -7.76 8.37
CA TYR A 61 6.33 -7.41 8.13
C TYR A 61 6.83 -7.87 6.76
N ARG A 62 6.35 -9.02 6.28
CA ARG A 62 6.68 -9.51 4.94
C ARG A 62 6.13 -8.59 3.85
N GLN A 63 4.90 -8.11 4.02
CA GLN A 63 4.29 -7.14 3.10
C GLN A 63 5.07 -5.82 3.09
N CYS A 64 5.44 -5.30 4.26
CA CYS A 64 6.29 -4.10 4.36
C CYS A 64 7.65 -4.30 3.65
N ALA A 65 8.26 -5.49 3.78
CA ALA A 65 9.53 -5.80 3.11
C ALA A 65 9.39 -5.81 1.57
N VAL A 66 8.28 -6.33 1.04
CA VAL A 66 7.98 -6.28 -0.41
C VAL A 66 7.81 -4.84 -0.88
N ILE A 67 7.08 -4.03 -0.11
CA ILE A 67 6.89 -2.61 -0.42
C ILE A 67 8.24 -1.87 -0.39
N ALA A 68 9.07 -2.08 0.62
CA ALA A 68 10.41 -1.50 0.71
C ALA A 68 11.29 -1.89 -0.50
N ALA A 69 11.26 -3.17 -0.89
CA ALA A 69 11.97 -3.67 -2.07
C ALA A 69 11.48 -3.07 -3.40
N ALA A 70 10.23 -2.65 -3.48
CA ALA A 70 9.71 -1.90 -4.62
C ALA A 70 10.14 -0.43 -4.58
N LEU A 71 10.08 0.19 -3.40
CA LEU A 71 10.36 1.62 -3.19
C LEU A 71 11.83 1.99 -3.37
N VAL A 72 12.76 1.11 -3.02
CA VAL A 72 14.21 1.35 -3.19
C VAL A 72 14.62 1.59 -4.64
N LYS A 73 13.80 1.14 -5.59
CA LYS A 73 13.99 1.37 -7.04
C LYS A 73 13.63 2.79 -7.46
N ASN A 74 13.05 3.59 -6.58
CA ASN A 74 12.58 4.94 -6.85
C ASN A 74 11.64 5.02 -8.08
N PRO A 75 10.54 4.25 -8.14
CA PRO A 75 9.68 4.19 -9.31
C PRO A 75 8.88 5.48 -9.50
N ALA A 76 8.66 5.88 -10.77
CA ALA A 76 7.71 6.96 -11.10
C ALA A 76 6.25 6.53 -10.89
N VAL A 77 5.96 5.24 -11.13
CA VAL A 77 4.64 4.62 -10.92
C VAL A 77 4.80 3.37 -10.07
N LEU A 78 4.03 3.26 -9.00
CA LEU A 78 4.00 2.13 -8.08
C LEU A 78 2.64 1.45 -8.15
N LEU A 79 2.61 0.17 -8.53
CA LEU A 79 1.39 -0.64 -8.57
C LEU A 79 1.38 -1.60 -7.38
N LEU A 80 0.33 -1.54 -6.57
CA LEU A 80 0.17 -2.34 -5.37
C LEU A 80 -1.15 -3.12 -5.42
N ASP A 81 -1.05 -4.41 -5.19
CA ASP A 81 -2.21 -5.29 -5.07
C ASP A 81 -2.42 -5.61 -3.60
N GLU A 82 -3.53 -5.13 -3.04
CA GLU A 82 -3.93 -5.29 -1.63
C GLU A 82 -2.81 -5.01 -0.61
N PRO A 83 -2.15 -3.84 -0.63
CA PRO A 83 -0.96 -3.60 0.21
C PRO A 83 -1.24 -3.61 1.71
N THR A 84 -2.51 -3.59 2.12
CA THR A 84 -2.94 -3.48 3.52
C THR A 84 -3.74 -4.68 4.04
N SER A 85 -4.07 -5.68 3.21
CA SER A 85 -5.00 -6.76 3.55
C SER A 85 -4.56 -7.66 4.71
N SER A 86 -3.25 -7.83 4.93
CA SER A 86 -2.69 -8.66 6.01
C SER A 86 -2.05 -7.86 7.15
N LEU A 87 -2.34 -6.57 7.25
CA LEU A 87 -1.79 -5.66 8.25
C LEU A 87 -2.81 -5.35 9.34
N ASP A 88 -2.34 -5.16 10.58
CA ASP A 88 -3.12 -4.50 11.61
C ASP A 88 -3.28 -3.00 11.33
N TYR A 89 -4.21 -2.34 12.04
CA TYR A 89 -4.53 -0.92 11.82
C TYR A 89 -3.30 0.01 11.89
N SER A 90 -2.38 -0.24 12.81
CA SER A 90 -1.18 0.59 12.96
C SER A 90 -0.30 0.51 11.71
N HIS A 91 -0.03 -0.70 11.25
CA HIS A 91 0.77 -0.94 10.05
C HIS A 91 0.05 -0.50 8.77
N GLN A 92 -1.29 -0.64 8.70
CA GLN A 92 -2.07 -0.10 7.56
C GLN A 92 -1.89 1.40 7.44
N LEU A 93 -2.09 2.15 8.54
CA LEU A 93 -1.91 3.60 8.54
C LEU A 93 -0.48 4.01 8.20
N GLN A 94 0.51 3.27 8.70
CA GLN A 94 1.91 3.53 8.40
C GLN A 94 2.21 3.38 6.92
N VAL A 95 1.77 2.28 6.29
CA VAL A 95 1.94 2.05 4.84
C VAL A 95 1.26 3.15 4.04
N MET A 96 0.01 3.49 4.36
CA MET A 96 -0.73 4.52 3.65
C MET A 96 -0.11 5.91 3.80
N ASN A 97 0.35 6.27 4.99
CA ASN A 97 1.08 7.52 5.23
C ASN A 97 2.40 7.56 4.44
N LEU A 98 3.14 6.45 4.40
CA LEU A 98 4.35 6.34 3.59
C LEU A 98 4.06 6.56 2.10
N LEU A 99 3.02 5.89 1.55
CA LEU A 99 2.61 6.06 0.15
C LEU A 99 2.22 7.51 -0.16
N SER A 100 1.48 8.16 0.75
CA SER A 100 1.11 9.57 0.63
C SER A 100 2.33 10.51 0.68
N SER A 101 3.33 10.20 1.51
CA SER A 101 4.56 11.00 1.58
C SER A 101 5.38 10.89 0.28
N LEU A 102 5.43 9.71 -0.34
CA LEU A 102 6.13 9.51 -1.61
C LEU A 102 5.55 10.35 -2.75
N LYS A 103 4.22 10.45 -2.80
CA LYS A 103 3.55 11.34 -3.75
C LYS A 103 4.01 12.79 -3.56
N ARG A 104 3.99 13.29 -2.32
CA ARG A 104 4.36 14.69 -2.01
C ARG A 104 5.84 14.98 -2.22
N GLU A 105 6.71 14.06 -1.81
CA GLU A 105 8.15 14.27 -1.81
C GLU A 105 8.79 14.01 -3.19
N ARG A 106 8.24 13.06 -3.95
CA ARG A 106 8.87 12.53 -5.17
C ARG A 106 7.98 12.58 -6.41
N GLY A 107 6.72 12.97 -6.29
CA GLY A 107 5.76 12.92 -7.41
C GLY A 107 5.43 11.51 -7.88
N THR A 108 5.67 10.48 -7.06
CA THR A 108 5.37 9.09 -7.41
C THR A 108 3.87 8.91 -7.56
N THR A 109 3.42 8.38 -8.70
CA THR A 109 2.04 7.94 -8.88
C THR A 109 1.85 6.58 -8.24
N VAL A 110 0.90 6.47 -7.30
CA VAL A 110 0.56 5.20 -6.65
C VAL A 110 -0.80 4.73 -7.13
N VAL A 111 -0.87 3.50 -7.65
CA VAL A 111 -2.11 2.81 -7.98
C VAL A 111 -2.21 1.59 -7.08
N ALA A 112 -3.26 1.50 -6.28
CA ALA A 112 -3.44 0.41 -5.32
C ALA A 112 -4.85 -0.18 -5.38
N VAL A 113 -4.95 -1.51 -5.29
CA VAL A 113 -6.21 -2.19 -5.04
C VAL A 113 -6.43 -2.21 -3.52
N ILE A 114 -7.54 -1.64 -3.06
CA ILE A 114 -7.86 -1.52 -1.63
C ILE A 114 -9.30 -1.97 -1.42
N HIS A 115 -9.52 -2.85 -0.44
CA HIS A 115 -10.87 -3.34 -0.09
C HIS A 115 -11.56 -2.51 0.99
N ASP A 116 -10.79 -1.84 1.84
CA ASP A 116 -11.35 -0.95 2.87
C ASP A 116 -11.74 0.39 2.23
N LEU A 117 -13.05 0.62 2.13
CA LEU A 117 -13.63 1.82 1.52
C LEU A 117 -13.25 3.09 2.29
N ASN A 118 -13.16 3.03 3.62
CA ASN A 118 -12.81 4.18 4.44
C ASN A 118 -11.33 4.53 4.31
N LEU A 119 -10.48 3.49 4.22
CA LEU A 119 -9.06 3.67 3.96
C LEU A 119 -8.84 4.27 2.56
N ALA A 120 -9.52 3.75 1.54
CA ALA A 120 -9.47 4.29 0.19
C ALA A 120 -9.96 5.75 0.15
N ALA A 121 -11.12 6.06 0.76
CA ALA A 121 -11.66 7.41 0.80
C ALA A 121 -10.71 8.42 1.46
N ARG A 122 -9.99 7.98 2.49
CA ARG A 122 -9.09 8.85 3.27
C ARG A 122 -7.78 9.17 2.56
N PHE A 123 -7.25 8.26 1.76
CA PHE A 123 -5.89 8.37 1.22
C PHE A 123 -5.82 8.57 -0.29
N ALA A 124 -6.86 8.20 -1.04
CA ALA A 124 -6.85 8.34 -2.48
C ALA A 124 -7.24 9.77 -2.93
N ASP A 125 -6.61 10.24 -3.99
CA ASP A 125 -7.05 11.45 -4.70
C ASP A 125 -8.13 11.12 -5.73
N HIS A 126 -8.06 9.91 -6.28
CA HIS A 126 -8.96 9.41 -7.31
C HIS A 126 -9.28 7.94 -7.01
N ILE A 127 -10.55 7.60 -7.08
CA ILE A 127 -11.04 6.23 -6.85
C ILE A 127 -11.69 5.74 -8.14
N VAL A 128 -11.45 4.46 -8.44
CA VAL A 128 -12.14 3.72 -9.49
C VAL A 128 -12.80 2.51 -8.87
N ILE A 129 -14.13 2.39 -9.01
CA ILE A 129 -14.87 1.20 -8.58
C ILE A 129 -15.05 0.29 -9.79
N LEU A 130 -14.59 -0.95 -9.63
CA LEU A 130 -14.74 -2.02 -10.62
C LEU A 130 -15.78 -3.04 -10.15
N LYS A 131 -16.63 -3.48 -11.09
CA LYS A 131 -17.58 -4.57 -10.90
C LYS A 131 -17.67 -5.38 -12.20
N ASP A 132 -17.53 -6.67 -12.12
CA ASP A 132 -17.62 -7.60 -13.26
C ASP A 132 -16.79 -7.17 -14.48
N GLY A 133 -15.55 -6.68 -14.23
CA GLY A 133 -14.62 -6.22 -15.25
C GLY A 133 -14.95 -4.84 -15.87
N SER A 134 -15.96 -4.14 -15.37
CA SER A 134 -16.38 -2.82 -15.85
C SER A 134 -16.21 -1.75 -14.79
N ILE A 135 -15.97 -0.50 -15.23
CA ILE A 135 -15.94 0.66 -14.34
C ILE A 135 -17.37 1.08 -14.02
N VAL A 136 -17.73 1.05 -12.74
CA VAL A 136 -19.03 1.51 -12.23
C VAL A 136 -19.01 3.00 -11.94
N ALA A 137 -17.94 3.47 -11.29
CA ALA A 137 -17.74 4.87 -10.97
C ALA A 137 -16.24 5.20 -10.91
N GLN A 138 -15.90 6.45 -11.24
CA GLN A 138 -14.55 6.99 -11.07
C GLN A 138 -14.61 8.48 -10.79
N GLY A 139 -13.68 8.99 -9.99
CA GLY A 139 -13.59 10.39 -9.62
C GLY A 139 -12.93 10.59 -8.26
N THR A 140 -13.16 11.75 -7.66
CA THR A 140 -12.74 12.04 -6.28
C THR A 140 -13.48 11.13 -5.28
N PRO A 141 -12.95 10.95 -4.06
CA PRO A 141 -13.65 10.16 -3.04
C PRO A 141 -15.12 10.57 -2.83
N HIS A 142 -15.43 11.86 -2.81
CA HIS A 142 -16.81 12.35 -2.61
C HIS A 142 -17.73 12.05 -3.81
N GLU A 143 -17.23 12.06 -5.02
CA GLU A 143 -18.00 11.75 -6.21
C GLU A 143 -18.31 10.25 -6.31
N VAL A 144 -17.38 9.41 -5.83
CA VAL A 144 -17.42 7.95 -6.02
C VAL A 144 -18.05 7.23 -4.84
N ILE A 145 -17.71 7.62 -3.60
CA ILE A 145 -18.24 6.98 -2.39
C ILE A 145 -19.61 7.55 -2.04
N THR A 146 -20.62 7.05 -2.74
CA THR A 146 -22.03 7.44 -2.55
C THR A 146 -22.89 6.23 -2.19
N PRO A 147 -24.01 6.38 -1.46
CA PRO A 147 -24.90 5.26 -1.15
C PRO A 147 -25.35 4.48 -2.41
N ASN A 148 -25.60 5.16 -3.51
CA ASN A 148 -26.02 4.54 -4.76
C ASN A 148 -24.91 3.68 -5.38
N ASN A 149 -23.70 4.21 -5.51
CA ASN A 149 -22.57 3.45 -6.04
C ASN A 149 -22.21 2.25 -5.14
N LEU A 150 -22.34 2.40 -3.81
CA LEU A 150 -22.10 1.31 -2.87
C LEU A 150 -23.17 0.22 -2.97
N ALA A 151 -24.44 0.59 -3.16
CA ALA A 151 -25.51 -0.35 -3.39
C ALA A 151 -25.32 -1.12 -4.71
N ASP A 152 -24.99 -0.43 -5.78
CA ASP A 152 -24.76 -1.06 -7.08
C ASP A 152 -23.50 -1.95 -7.11
N ALA A 153 -22.36 -1.44 -6.69
CA ALA A 153 -21.10 -2.16 -6.81
C ALA A 153 -20.95 -3.29 -5.78
N PHE A 154 -21.30 -3.03 -4.53
CA PHE A 154 -21.02 -3.94 -3.39
C PHE A 154 -22.26 -4.61 -2.81
N ARG A 155 -23.46 -4.28 -3.31
CA ARG A 155 -24.74 -4.80 -2.78
C ARG A 155 -24.92 -4.54 -1.29
N ILE A 156 -24.57 -3.35 -0.82
CA ILE A 156 -24.73 -2.94 0.57
C ILE A 156 -25.61 -1.70 0.67
N LEU A 157 -26.47 -1.67 1.70
CA LEU A 157 -27.06 -0.44 2.19
C LEU A 157 -26.06 0.19 3.16
N ALA A 158 -25.62 1.40 2.87
CA ALA A 158 -24.70 2.15 3.71
C ALA A 158 -25.14 3.59 3.85
N ARG A 159 -24.83 4.19 4.99
CA ARG A 159 -24.85 5.63 5.18
C ARG A 159 -23.46 6.17 4.91
N VAL A 160 -23.40 7.27 4.18
CA VAL A 160 -22.15 8.00 3.94
C VAL A 160 -22.26 9.36 4.61
N ILE A 161 -21.30 9.70 5.44
CA ILE A 161 -21.18 10.98 6.13
C ILE A 161 -19.79 11.56 5.92
N ASP A 162 -19.57 12.83 6.22
CA ASP A 162 -18.22 13.38 6.25
C ASP A 162 -17.46 12.93 7.50
N ASP A 163 -16.25 12.43 7.33
CA ASP A 163 -15.33 12.16 8.45
C ASP A 163 -15.05 13.48 9.17
N PRO A 164 -15.35 13.58 10.48
CA PRO A 164 -15.18 14.81 11.23
C PRO A 164 -13.72 15.29 11.30
N VAL A 165 -12.75 14.39 11.10
CA VAL A 165 -11.31 14.66 11.16
C VAL A 165 -10.74 14.94 9.76
N GLY A 166 -10.92 13.99 8.83
CA GLY A 166 -10.30 14.01 7.50
C GLY A 166 -11.11 14.77 6.45
N LYS A 167 -12.39 15.07 6.71
CA LYS A 167 -13.32 15.67 5.74
C LYS A 167 -13.48 14.84 4.46
N THR A 168 -13.22 13.56 4.53
CA THR A 168 -13.41 12.60 3.45
C THR A 168 -14.69 11.80 3.71
N PRO A 169 -15.26 11.12 2.70
CA PRO A 169 -16.42 10.27 2.92
C PRO A 169 -16.12 9.15 3.92
N LEU A 170 -17.00 8.94 4.89
CA LEU A 170 -16.97 7.85 5.84
C LEU A 170 -18.16 6.94 5.60
N VAL A 171 -17.89 5.69 5.25
CA VAL A 171 -18.89 4.66 4.97
C VAL A 171 -19.26 3.94 6.25
N ILE A 172 -20.55 3.92 6.56
CA ILE A 172 -21.14 3.17 7.68
C ILE A 172 -22.06 2.10 7.10
N PRO A 173 -21.59 0.83 6.97
CA PRO A 173 -22.41 -0.25 6.44
C PRO A 173 -23.58 -0.54 7.39
N ILE A 174 -24.79 -0.76 6.84
CA ILE A 174 -26.00 -1.05 7.61
C ILE A 174 -26.40 -2.51 7.41
N ARG A 175 -26.50 -2.96 6.16
CA ARG A 175 -26.86 -4.33 5.81
C ARG A 175 -26.52 -4.67 4.35
N GLN A 176 -26.45 -5.95 4.06
CA GLN A 176 -26.38 -6.46 2.69
C GLN A 176 -27.74 -6.28 1.99
N LEU A 177 -27.71 -5.96 0.70
CA LEU A 177 -28.87 -5.97 -0.17
C LEU A 177 -29.01 -7.36 -0.82
N ALA A 178 -30.24 -7.78 -1.00
CA ALA A 178 -30.57 -9.04 -1.65
C ALA A 178 -30.17 -9.06 -3.13
#